data_75525dd172ff0b809bb263f4f5ada1d9
#
_entry.id   75525dd172ff0b809bb263f4f5ada1d9
#
_cell.length_a   1.000
_cell.length_b   1.000
_cell.length_c   1.000
_cell.angle_alpha   90.00
_cell.angle_beta   90.00
_cell.angle_gamma   90.00
#
_symmetry.space_group_name_H-M   'P 1'
#
loop_
_entity.id
_entity.type
_entity.pdbx_description
1 polymer ?
#
loop_
_entity_poly.entity_id
_entity_poly.type
_entity_poly.pdbx_seq_one_letter_code
_entity_poly.pdbx_strand_id
1 'polypeptide(L)'
;MSEKFKIIGVGLYWDQLSIGDRFQTLNRTITEPDIVNFIGVTGMVETLFTDLSFSKDHGVISGRVVPAACTYTIIEGLLCQSTMQTTGLALLEVQKKILKPVFAGDTVHAEVTVTDLRPTSKGNRGIVTTQNDIKNQNEETVITYRAVRMMAGTPDGQ
;
A
#
# COMPACT_ATOMS: atom_id res chain seq x y z
N MET A 1 25.70 -19.33 26.94
CA MET A 1 24.99 -18.18 26.33
C MET A 1 24.06 -18.75 25.28
N SER A 2 22.75 -18.61 25.43
CA SER A 2 21.80 -19.05 24.39
C SER A 2 22.01 -18.17 23.15
N GLU A 3 22.45 -18.77 22.04
CA GLU A 3 22.47 -18.11 20.75
C GLU A 3 21.06 -17.62 20.43
N LYS A 4 20.86 -16.30 20.39
CA LYS A 4 19.58 -15.72 19.99
C LYS A 4 19.42 -15.87 18.48
N PHE A 5 18.35 -16.52 18.05
CA PHE A 5 18.01 -16.58 16.63
C PHE A 5 17.80 -15.17 16.08
N LYS A 6 18.31 -14.90 14.87
CA LYS A 6 18.01 -13.67 14.12
C LYS A 6 16.58 -13.71 13.60
N ILE A 7 15.78 -12.71 13.95
CA ILE A 7 14.44 -12.52 13.38
C ILE A 7 14.59 -11.92 11.99
N ILE A 8 13.96 -12.53 10.99
CA ILE A 8 13.91 -12.05 9.60
C ILE A 8 12.52 -11.49 9.29
N GLY A 9 12.41 -10.65 8.24
CA GLY A 9 11.15 -10.05 7.82
C GLY A 9 10.75 -8.84 8.68
N VAL A 10 11.67 -8.24 9.40
CA VAL A 10 11.49 -6.96 10.09
C VAL A 10 11.56 -5.83 9.07
N GLY A 11 10.65 -4.87 9.16
CA GLY A 11 10.63 -3.67 8.32
C GLY A 11 11.76 -2.69 8.67
N LEU A 12 11.71 -1.53 8.04
CA LEU A 12 12.69 -0.47 8.26
C LEU A 12 12.32 0.36 9.49
N TYR A 13 13.31 0.79 10.25
CA TYR A 13 13.13 1.76 11.31
C TYR A 13 13.21 3.18 10.74
N TRP A 14 12.49 4.15 11.36
CA TRP A 14 12.44 5.52 10.84
C TRP A 14 13.81 6.19 10.75
N ASP A 15 14.71 5.90 11.70
CA ASP A 15 16.06 6.44 11.79
C ASP A 15 17.06 5.79 10.83
N GLN A 16 16.65 4.76 10.10
CA GLN A 16 17.37 4.14 9.00
C GLN A 16 17.02 4.74 7.64
N LEU A 17 15.99 5.61 7.60
CA LEU A 17 15.51 6.24 6.38
C LEU A 17 16.13 7.61 6.18
N SER A 18 16.20 8.02 4.91
CA SER A 18 16.63 9.35 4.49
C SER A 18 15.59 9.96 3.55
N ILE A 19 15.43 11.28 3.59
CA ILE A 19 14.60 11.98 2.60
C ILE A 19 15.19 11.73 1.21
N GLY A 20 14.34 11.30 0.27
CA GLY A 20 14.74 10.91 -1.07
C GLY A 20 14.97 9.41 -1.25
N ASP A 21 14.95 8.61 -0.20
CA ASP A 21 14.99 7.14 -0.33
C ASP A 21 13.81 6.65 -1.17
N ARG A 22 14.10 5.69 -2.05
CA ARG A 22 13.11 5.12 -2.97
C ARG A 22 13.07 3.61 -2.84
N PHE A 23 11.85 3.09 -2.81
CA PHE A 23 11.59 1.65 -2.70
C PHE A 23 10.54 1.26 -3.75
N GLN A 24 10.59 0.02 -4.19
CA GLN A 24 9.57 -0.60 -5.01
C GLN A 24 9.12 -1.90 -4.37
N THR A 25 7.80 -2.11 -4.29
CA THR A 25 7.27 -3.39 -3.82
C THR A 25 7.43 -4.47 -4.88
N LEU A 26 7.29 -5.72 -4.47
CA LEU A 26 7.07 -6.80 -5.41
C LEU A 26 5.75 -6.58 -6.19
N ASN A 27 5.66 -7.19 -7.36
CA ASN A 27 4.46 -7.20 -8.18
C ASN A 27 3.37 -8.09 -7.57
N ARG A 28 2.11 -7.66 -7.70
CA ARG A 28 0.92 -8.43 -7.27
C ARG A 28 -0.16 -8.36 -8.34
N THR A 29 -0.51 -9.50 -8.93
CA THR A 29 -1.67 -9.60 -9.82
C THR A 29 -2.95 -9.62 -9.01
N ILE A 30 -3.90 -8.74 -9.34
CA ILE A 30 -5.23 -8.70 -8.72
C ILE A 30 -6.13 -9.68 -9.46
N THR A 31 -6.63 -10.67 -8.75
CA THR A 31 -7.43 -11.76 -9.30
C THR A 31 -8.92 -11.56 -8.98
N GLU A 32 -9.80 -12.28 -9.68
CA GLU A 32 -11.24 -12.28 -9.38
C GLU A 32 -11.55 -12.66 -7.91
N PRO A 33 -10.89 -13.68 -7.30
CA PRO A 33 -11.06 -13.96 -5.88
C PRO A 33 -10.71 -12.79 -4.96
N ASP A 34 -9.69 -11.98 -5.27
CA ASP A 34 -9.36 -10.80 -4.48
C ASP A 34 -10.53 -9.81 -4.46
N ILE A 35 -11.16 -9.58 -5.61
CA ILE A 35 -12.30 -8.66 -5.76
C ILE A 35 -13.51 -9.19 -4.99
N VAL A 36 -13.87 -10.45 -5.19
CA VAL A 36 -15.03 -11.07 -4.52
C VAL A 36 -14.88 -11.06 -3.01
N ASN A 37 -13.70 -11.44 -2.51
CA ASN A 37 -13.42 -11.43 -1.07
C ASN A 37 -13.47 -10.01 -0.51
N PHE A 38 -12.89 -9.02 -1.21
CA PHE A 38 -12.92 -7.62 -0.79
C PHE A 38 -14.34 -7.08 -0.72
N ILE A 39 -15.16 -7.32 -1.75
CA ILE A 39 -16.58 -6.92 -1.78
C ILE A 39 -17.33 -7.59 -0.63
N GLY A 40 -17.13 -8.89 -0.41
CA GLY A 40 -17.78 -9.66 0.64
C GLY A 40 -17.48 -9.15 2.05
N VAL A 41 -16.21 -8.85 2.34
CA VAL A 41 -15.79 -8.39 3.68
C VAL A 41 -16.13 -6.93 3.95
N THR A 42 -16.17 -6.08 2.92
CA THR A 42 -16.43 -4.64 3.06
C THR A 42 -17.90 -4.26 2.88
N GLY A 43 -18.71 -5.14 2.29
CA GLY A 43 -20.09 -4.81 1.89
C GLY A 43 -20.18 -3.85 0.70
N MET A 44 -19.10 -3.68 -0.10
CA MET A 44 -19.11 -2.85 -1.30
C MET A 44 -19.84 -3.54 -2.47
N VAL A 45 -21.11 -3.86 -2.27
CA VAL A 45 -21.97 -4.60 -3.23
C VAL A 45 -22.62 -3.67 -4.26
N GLU A 46 -21.92 -2.64 -4.70
CA GLU A 46 -22.38 -1.74 -5.75
C GLU A 46 -22.53 -2.47 -7.09
N THR A 47 -23.54 -2.10 -7.88
CA THR A 47 -23.82 -2.73 -9.19
C THR A 47 -22.62 -2.72 -10.13
N LEU A 48 -21.81 -1.65 -10.10
CA LEU A 48 -20.56 -1.55 -10.86
C LEU A 48 -19.59 -2.74 -10.59
N PHE A 49 -19.61 -3.29 -9.38
CA PHE A 49 -18.71 -4.37 -8.96
C PHE A 49 -19.38 -5.75 -8.97
N THR A 50 -20.70 -5.83 -9.10
CA THR A 50 -21.46 -7.09 -8.98
C THR A 50 -22.17 -7.51 -10.26
N ASP A 51 -22.39 -6.58 -11.19
CA ASP A 51 -23.06 -6.82 -12.47
C ASP A 51 -22.14 -6.45 -13.65
N LEU A 52 -21.59 -7.46 -14.32
CA LEU A 52 -20.68 -7.25 -15.47
C LEU A 52 -21.39 -6.66 -16.70
N SER A 53 -22.72 -6.74 -16.79
CA SER A 53 -23.49 -6.14 -17.88
C SER A 53 -23.67 -4.65 -17.71
N PHE A 54 -23.72 -4.18 -16.47
CA PHE A 54 -23.93 -2.78 -16.11
C PHE A 54 -22.91 -1.83 -16.79
N SER A 55 -21.65 -2.21 -16.79
CA SER A 55 -20.58 -1.39 -17.40
C SER A 55 -20.68 -1.27 -18.92
N LYS A 56 -21.28 -2.25 -19.61
CA LYS A 56 -21.51 -2.23 -21.07
C LYS A 56 -22.61 -1.23 -21.43
N ASP A 57 -23.66 -1.18 -20.62
CA ASP A 57 -24.85 -0.40 -20.91
C ASP A 57 -24.68 1.09 -20.54
N HIS A 58 -23.83 1.40 -19.59
CA HIS A 58 -23.60 2.76 -19.09
C HIS A 58 -22.31 3.42 -19.56
N GLY A 59 -21.46 2.72 -20.33
CA GLY A 59 -20.41 3.29 -21.20
C GLY A 59 -19.22 4.03 -20.54
N VAL A 60 -19.10 4.03 -19.21
CA VAL A 60 -18.04 4.79 -18.52
C VAL A 60 -16.78 3.95 -18.35
N ILE A 61 -16.91 2.69 -17.93
CA ILE A 61 -15.79 1.76 -17.74
C ILE A 61 -16.25 0.39 -18.28
N SER A 62 -15.48 -0.19 -19.18
CA SER A 62 -15.76 -1.53 -19.73
C SER A 62 -14.86 -2.56 -19.06
N GLY A 63 -15.43 -3.70 -18.62
CA GLY A 63 -14.71 -4.83 -18.06
C GLY A 63 -14.90 -5.02 -16.55
N ARG A 64 -14.20 -5.99 -15.98
CA ARG A 64 -14.25 -6.34 -14.56
C ARG A 64 -13.38 -5.36 -13.75
N VAL A 65 -13.95 -4.21 -13.40
CA VAL A 65 -13.25 -3.18 -12.64
C VAL A 65 -13.02 -3.61 -11.19
N VAL A 66 -11.84 -3.30 -10.67
CA VAL A 66 -11.45 -3.50 -9.28
C VAL A 66 -11.87 -2.26 -8.48
N PRO A 67 -12.54 -2.40 -7.32
CA PRO A 67 -12.72 -1.26 -6.43
C PRO A 67 -11.36 -0.60 -6.12
N ALA A 68 -11.25 0.71 -6.30
CA ALA A 68 -9.98 1.42 -6.06
C ALA A 68 -9.48 1.23 -4.62
N ALA A 69 -10.40 1.08 -3.67
CA ALA A 69 -10.08 0.73 -2.28
C ALA A 69 -9.41 -0.64 -2.17
N CYS A 70 -9.83 -1.63 -2.97
CA CYS A 70 -9.20 -2.96 -3.03
C CYS A 70 -7.75 -2.86 -3.51
N THR A 71 -7.51 -2.18 -4.64
CA THR A 71 -6.16 -1.95 -5.18
C THR A 71 -5.26 -1.27 -4.14
N TYR A 72 -5.74 -0.19 -3.50
CA TYR A 72 -5.02 0.51 -2.45
C TYR A 72 -4.69 -0.41 -1.28
N THR A 73 -5.66 -1.18 -0.79
CA THR A 73 -5.49 -2.07 0.37
C THR A 73 -4.49 -3.20 0.09
N ILE A 74 -4.51 -3.77 -1.12
CA ILE A 74 -3.52 -4.79 -1.54
C ILE A 74 -2.10 -4.21 -1.49
N ILE A 75 -1.90 -3.00 -1.99
CA ILE A 75 -0.60 -2.32 -1.95
C ILE A 75 -0.17 -2.00 -0.51
N GLU A 76 -1.08 -1.50 0.33
CA GLU A 76 -0.78 -1.31 1.76
C GLU A 76 -0.36 -2.64 2.43
N GLY A 77 -0.98 -3.75 2.04
CA GLY A 77 -0.57 -5.09 2.49
C GLY A 77 0.87 -5.45 2.10
N LEU A 78 1.30 -5.13 0.88
CA LEU A 78 2.69 -5.33 0.44
C LEU A 78 3.66 -4.43 1.22
N LEU A 79 3.30 -3.17 1.48
CA LEU A 79 4.10 -2.25 2.28
C LEU A 79 4.19 -2.69 3.74
N CYS A 80 3.09 -3.17 4.34
CA CYS A 80 3.10 -3.72 5.69
C CYS A 80 4.07 -4.90 5.83
N GLN A 81 4.12 -5.77 4.83
CA GLN A 81 5.00 -6.95 4.85
C GLN A 81 6.46 -6.62 4.57
N SER A 82 6.76 -5.54 3.88
CA SER A 82 8.12 -5.18 3.45
C SER A 82 8.75 -4.11 4.34
N THR A 83 8.20 -2.90 4.32
CA THR A 83 8.84 -1.75 4.96
C THR A 83 8.37 -1.49 6.38
N MET A 84 7.22 -2.02 6.80
CA MET A 84 6.58 -1.67 8.07
C MET A 84 6.36 -2.84 9.02
N GLN A 85 6.77 -4.07 8.66
CA GLN A 85 6.56 -5.23 9.52
C GLN A 85 7.27 -5.02 10.87
N THR A 86 6.52 -5.02 11.94
CA THR A 86 6.92 -4.73 13.34
C THR A 86 7.39 -3.30 13.63
N THR A 87 7.64 -2.48 12.61
CA THR A 87 8.13 -1.10 12.77
C THR A 87 7.06 -0.05 12.53
N GLY A 88 6.02 -0.35 11.77
CA GLY A 88 4.86 0.53 11.59
C GLY A 88 3.99 0.57 12.86
N LEU A 89 3.77 1.76 13.43
CA LEU A 89 3.02 1.95 14.68
C LEU A 89 1.63 2.54 14.46
N ALA A 90 1.48 3.46 13.50
CA ALA A 90 0.20 4.08 13.18
C ALA A 90 0.21 4.69 11.78
N LEU A 91 -0.92 4.60 11.08
CA LEU A 91 -1.22 5.42 9.91
C LEU A 91 -1.97 6.67 10.40
N LEU A 92 -1.41 7.86 10.15
CA LEU A 92 -1.91 9.11 10.69
C LEU A 92 -2.73 9.90 9.67
N GLU A 93 -2.30 9.85 8.41
CA GLU A 93 -2.95 10.59 7.33
C GLU A 93 -2.74 9.89 5.99
N VAL A 94 -3.77 9.93 5.14
CA VAL A 94 -3.68 9.52 3.74
C VAL A 94 -4.42 10.52 2.87
N GLN A 95 -3.73 11.02 1.84
CA GLN A 95 -4.34 11.80 0.77
C GLN A 95 -4.10 11.08 -0.55
N LYS A 96 -5.17 10.60 -1.20
CA LYS A 96 -5.05 9.81 -2.43
C LYS A 96 -5.87 10.36 -3.58
N LYS A 97 -5.37 10.11 -4.79
CA LYS A 97 -6.08 10.37 -6.05
C LYS A 97 -6.13 9.09 -6.88
N ILE A 98 -7.29 8.77 -7.38
CA ILE A 98 -7.51 7.68 -8.33
C ILE A 98 -7.37 8.28 -9.74
N LEU A 99 -6.40 7.79 -10.51
CA LEU A 99 -6.06 8.35 -11.81
C LEU A 99 -6.60 7.51 -12.97
N LYS A 100 -6.56 6.17 -12.81
CA LYS A 100 -6.99 5.23 -13.84
C LYS A 100 -7.69 4.03 -13.18
N PRO A 101 -8.65 3.38 -13.88
CA PRO A 101 -9.22 2.12 -13.43
C PRO A 101 -8.17 1.00 -13.45
N VAL A 102 -8.35 0.04 -12.55
CA VAL A 102 -7.63 -1.23 -12.50
C VAL A 102 -8.63 -2.35 -12.75
N PHE A 103 -8.24 -3.38 -13.46
CA PHE A 103 -9.09 -4.50 -13.83
C PHE A 103 -8.59 -5.82 -13.25
N ALA A 104 -9.48 -6.80 -13.14
CA ALA A 104 -9.09 -8.15 -12.82
C ALA A 104 -8.05 -8.65 -13.84
N GLY A 105 -6.95 -9.21 -13.35
CA GLY A 105 -5.80 -9.65 -14.15
C GLY A 105 -4.68 -8.60 -14.25
N ASP A 106 -4.91 -7.35 -13.88
CA ASP A 106 -3.84 -6.35 -13.81
C ASP A 106 -2.83 -6.71 -12.72
N THR A 107 -1.58 -6.45 -13.00
CA THR A 107 -0.47 -6.63 -12.07
C THR A 107 0.03 -5.27 -11.61
N VAL A 108 0.02 -5.05 -10.31
CA VAL A 108 0.37 -3.75 -9.70
C VAL A 108 1.55 -3.86 -8.76
N HIS A 109 2.26 -2.76 -8.60
CA HIS A 109 3.28 -2.54 -7.58
C HIS A 109 3.23 -1.10 -7.08
N ALA A 110 3.91 -0.78 -6.00
CA ALA A 110 4.09 0.58 -5.55
C ALA A 110 5.54 1.03 -5.67
N GLU A 111 5.74 2.25 -6.19
CA GLU A 111 6.95 3.03 -6.03
C GLU A 111 6.75 3.99 -4.87
N VAL A 112 7.68 3.99 -3.93
CA VAL A 112 7.62 4.75 -2.68
C VAL A 112 8.80 5.68 -2.61
N THR A 113 8.56 6.96 -2.33
CA THR A 113 9.62 7.94 -2.06
C THR A 113 9.40 8.56 -0.69
N VAL A 114 10.44 8.56 0.15
CA VAL A 114 10.44 9.25 1.44
C VAL A 114 10.55 10.76 1.19
N THR A 115 9.56 11.52 1.62
CA THR A 115 9.48 12.97 1.35
C THR A 115 9.69 13.84 2.58
N ASP A 116 9.46 13.29 3.79
CA ASP A 116 9.71 14.00 5.03
C ASP A 116 9.95 13.01 6.18
N LEU A 117 10.82 13.39 7.11
CA LEU A 117 11.18 12.63 8.30
C LEU A 117 11.32 13.57 9.48
N ARG A 118 10.70 13.23 10.60
CA ARG A 118 10.88 13.98 11.84
C ARG A 118 10.73 13.08 13.07
N PRO A 119 11.56 13.26 14.10
CA PRO A 119 11.39 12.55 15.37
C PRO A 119 10.10 12.99 16.06
N THR A 120 9.55 12.12 16.90
CA THR A 120 8.50 12.50 17.84
C THR A 120 9.09 13.06 19.12
N SER A 121 8.29 13.82 19.89
CA SER A 121 8.72 14.42 21.17
C SER A 121 8.94 13.39 22.28
N LYS A 122 8.46 12.17 22.13
CA LYS A 122 8.54 11.11 23.15
C LYS A 122 8.82 9.75 22.52
N GLY A 123 9.71 8.98 23.17
CA GLY A 123 10.10 7.64 22.77
C GLY A 123 10.95 7.62 21.50
N ASN A 124 11.50 6.45 21.19
CA ASN A 124 12.28 6.23 19.99
C ASN A 124 11.32 5.95 18.80
N ARG A 125 10.72 7.01 18.25
CA ARG A 125 9.75 6.97 17.15
C ARG A 125 9.92 8.17 16.24
N GLY A 126 9.56 8.00 14.97
CA GLY A 126 9.54 9.08 14.00
C GLY A 126 8.25 9.11 13.19
N ILE A 127 7.97 10.28 12.63
CA ILE A 127 6.94 10.48 11.63
C ILE A 127 7.61 10.44 10.27
N VAL A 128 7.15 9.51 9.44
CA VAL A 128 7.64 9.27 8.08
C VAL A 128 6.53 9.66 7.11
N THR A 129 6.83 10.57 6.21
CA THR A 129 5.93 10.93 5.11
C THR A 129 6.46 10.33 3.82
N THR A 130 5.60 9.65 3.09
CA THR A 130 5.94 9.05 1.80
C THR A 130 4.98 9.51 0.70
N GLN A 131 5.52 9.69 -0.50
CA GLN A 131 4.77 9.71 -1.74
C GLN A 131 4.79 8.31 -2.31
N ASN A 132 3.61 7.79 -2.69
CA ASN A 132 3.45 6.43 -3.17
C ASN A 132 2.68 6.46 -4.48
N ASP A 133 3.25 5.87 -5.52
CA ASP A 133 2.63 5.74 -6.83
C ASP A 133 2.38 4.26 -7.12
N ILE A 134 1.11 3.89 -7.23
CA ILE A 134 0.71 2.53 -7.64
C ILE A 134 0.72 2.48 -9.15
N LYS A 135 1.51 1.57 -9.70
CA LYS A 135 1.66 1.36 -11.13
C LYS A 135 1.09 0.02 -11.56
N ASN A 136 0.55 -0.02 -12.78
CA ASN A 136 0.13 -1.26 -13.42
C ASN A 136 1.28 -1.89 -14.24
N GLN A 137 1.02 -3.01 -14.92
CA GLN A 137 1.97 -3.73 -15.76
C GLN A 137 2.50 -2.92 -16.97
N ASN A 138 1.86 -1.81 -17.31
CA ASN A 138 2.26 -0.91 -18.40
C ASN A 138 3.02 0.33 -17.87
N GLU A 139 3.48 0.31 -16.62
CA GLU A 139 4.14 1.43 -15.94
C GLU A 139 3.26 2.68 -15.81
N GLU A 140 1.95 2.55 -15.96
CA GLU A 140 1.02 3.66 -15.78
C GLU A 140 0.66 3.83 -14.31
N THR A 141 0.75 5.06 -13.79
CA THR A 141 0.28 5.37 -12.43
C THR A 141 -1.25 5.34 -12.39
N VAL A 142 -1.79 4.38 -11.65
CA VAL A 142 -3.25 4.18 -11.50
C VAL A 142 -3.80 4.85 -10.25
N ILE A 143 -3.04 4.89 -9.17
CA ILE A 143 -3.35 5.60 -7.93
C ILE A 143 -2.07 6.28 -7.46
N THR A 144 -2.19 7.52 -6.99
CA THR A 144 -1.11 8.22 -6.31
C THR A 144 -1.59 8.67 -4.92
N TYR A 145 -0.73 8.55 -3.90
CA TYR A 145 -1.11 8.97 -2.57
C TYR A 145 0.09 9.37 -1.70
N ARG A 146 -0.16 10.36 -0.86
CA ARG A 146 0.72 10.74 0.23
C ARG A 146 0.25 10.04 1.50
N ALA A 147 1.18 9.44 2.24
CA ALA A 147 0.89 8.83 3.53
C ALA A 147 1.82 9.37 4.62
N VAL A 148 1.26 9.61 5.80
CA VAL A 148 2.00 10.01 7.01
C VAL A 148 1.85 8.89 8.02
N ARG A 149 2.98 8.33 8.46
CA ARG A 149 3.01 7.19 9.37
C ARG A 149 3.90 7.47 10.57
N MET A 150 3.52 6.92 11.71
CA MET A 150 4.42 6.81 12.87
C MET A 150 5.14 5.47 12.78
N MET A 151 6.46 5.49 12.88
CA MET A 151 7.30 4.31 12.81
C MET A 151 8.25 4.23 14.01
N ALA A 152 8.58 3.03 14.43
CA ALA A 152 9.55 2.77 15.48
C ALA A 152 10.97 3.15 15.04
N GLY A 153 11.81 3.55 15.99
CA GLY A 153 13.24 3.67 15.80
C GLY A 153 13.98 2.40 16.16
N THR A 154 15.22 2.32 15.72
CA THR A 154 16.11 1.19 16.00
C THR A 154 16.18 0.92 17.51
N PRO A 155 15.95 -0.31 17.98
CA PRO A 155 16.06 -0.65 19.39
C PRO A 155 17.49 -0.44 19.93
N ASP A 156 17.60 0.02 21.17
CA ASP A 156 18.90 0.14 21.85
C ASP A 156 19.61 -1.22 21.89
N GLY A 157 20.81 -1.31 21.36
CA GLY A 157 21.65 -2.52 21.40
C GLY A 157 21.51 -3.47 20.20
N GLN A 158 20.97 -3.03 19.08
CA GLN A 158 21.06 -3.71 17.78
C GLN A 158 22.11 -3.06 16.88
#